data_9aebeec80927539c2fa7de252305bc8a
#
_entry.id   9aebeec80927539c2fa7de252305bc8a
#
_cell.length_a   1.000
_cell.length_b   1.000
_cell.length_c   1.000
_cell.angle_alpha   90.00
_cell.angle_beta   90.00
_cell.angle_gamma   90.00
#
_symmetry.space_group_name_H-M   'P 1'
#
loop_
_entity.id
_entity.type
_entity.pdbx_description
1 polymer ?
#
loop_
_entity_poly.entity_id
_entity_poly.type
_entity_poly.pdbx_seq_one_letter_code
_entity_poly.pdbx_strand_id
1 'polypeptide(L)'
;VPEDVDWAKQFIFLMEVAVEVLTADGAVLFWQTMLPSTDPAPVERLNRLVVDLADRDDRVILVNLTPGFTDSDGAYRRLVDRDGELWPLRKVDEVHLCRQGAEVAARITAEAIVGHFGLRLLDGWEDGPWRSDPRFDVDPCDDPAPPRGTP
;
A
#
# COMPACT_ATOMS: atom_id res chain seq x y z
N VAL A 1 -22.93 6.51 -4.24
CA VAL A 1 -22.85 5.82 -2.94
C VAL A 1 -23.48 6.75 -1.94
N PRO A 2 -24.51 6.35 -1.18
CA PRO A 2 -25.05 7.20 -0.13
C PRO A 2 -23.91 7.68 0.77
N GLU A 3 -23.98 8.92 1.22
CA GLU A 3 -23.16 9.42 2.32
C GLU A 3 -23.62 8.72 3.61
N ASP A 4 -23.34 7.44 3.68
CA ASP A 4 -23.82 6.63 4.77
C ASP A 4 -22.85 6.80 5.93
N VAL A 5 -23.22 7.70 6.83
CA VAL A 5 -22.60 7.87 8.16
C VAL A 5 -22.50 6.50 8.88
N ASP A 6 -23.39 5.60 8.55
CA ASP A 6 -23.43 4.24 9.10
C ASP A 6 -22.28 3.36 8.57
N TRP A 7 -21.92 3.49 7.30
CA TRP A 7 -20.80 2.76 6.72
C TRP A 7 -19.46 3.11 7.40
N ALA A 8 -19.17 4.40 7.56
CA ALA A 8 -17.93 4.83 8.20
C ALA A 8 -17.82 4.34 9.65
N LYS A 9 -18.94 4.38 10.40
CA LYS A 9 -18.99 3.84 11.76
C LYS A 9 -18.71 2.34 11.81
N GLN A 10 -19.33 1.58 10.90
CA GLN A 10 -19.08 0.14 10.81
C GLN A 10 -17.64 -0.16 10.44
N PHE A 11 -17.07 0.59 9.51
CA PHE A 11 -15.67 0.42 9.10
C PHE A 11 -14.72 0.73 10.26
N ILE A 12 -14.91 1.86 10.98
CA ILE A 12 -14.13 2.21 12.16
C ILE A 12 -14.22 1.10 13.22
N PHE A 13 -15.44 0.62 13.51
CA PHE A 13 -15.62 -0.46 14.46
C PHE A 13 -14.83 -1.73 14.08
N LEU A 14 -14.88 -2.12 12.79
CA LEU A 14 -14.13 -3.28 12.31
C LEU A 14 -12.61 -3.07 12.40
N MET A 15 -12.14 -1.86 12.15
CA MET A 15 -10.72 -1.51 12.32
C MET A 15 -10.30 -1.62 13.79
N GLU A 16 -11.09 -1.11 14.71
CA GLU A 16 -10.82 -1.19 16.14
C GLU A 16 -10.82 -2.66 16.64
N VAL A 17 -11.78 -3.47 16.21
CA VAL A 17 -11.78 -4.91 16.48
C VAL A 17 -10.53 -5.60 15.92
N ALA A 18 -10.11 -5.24 14.69
CA ALA A 18 -8.90 -5.80 14.11
C ALA A 18 -7.65 -5.44 14.93
N VAL A 19 -7.54 -4.19 15.42
CA VAL A 19 -6.45 -3.79 16.30
C VAL A 19 -6.45 -4.62 17.57
N GLU A 20 -7.59 -4.73 18.27
CA GLU A 20 -7.68 -5.52 19.50
C GLU A 20 -7.25 -6.98 19.32
N VAL A 21 -7.69 -7.60 18.22
CA VAL A 21 -7.36 -9.02 17.94
C VAL A 21 -5.90 -9.19 17.56
N LEU A 22 -5.39 -8.33 16.69
CA LEU A 22 -4.03 -8.48 16.14
C LEU A 22 -2.94 -8.04 17.12
N THR A 23 -3.27 -7.22 18.10
CA THR A 23 -2.31 -6.71 19.10
C THR A 23 -2.50 -7.31 20.50
N ALA A 24 -3.38 -8.31 20.66
CA ALA A 24 -3.72 -8.90 21.95
C ALA A 24 -2.51 -9.41 22.76
N ASP A 25 -1.47 -9.90 22.07
CA ASP A 25 -0.25 -10.43 22.68
C ASP A 25 0.90 -9.40 22.70
N GLY A 26 0.58 -8.10 22.60
CA GLY A 26 1.55 -7.01 22.62
C GLY A 26 2.25 -6.75 21.27
N ALA A 27 1.69 -7.25 20.18
CA ALA A 27 2.17 -6.92 18.85
C ALA A 27 1.83 -5.48 18.46
N VAL A 28 2.57 -4.92 17.51
CA VAL A 28 2.31 -3.62 16.88
C VAL A 28 1.80 -3.86 15.46
N LEU A 29 0.77 -3.15 15.07
CA LEU A 29 0.15 -3.25 13.75
C LEU A 29 0.66 -2.15 12.82
N PHE A 30 1.37 -2.53 11.76
CA PHE A 30 1.74 -1.62 10.67
C PHE A 30 0.60 -1.58 9.66
N TRP A 31 -0.16 -0.48 9.67
CA TRP A 31 -1.33 -0.32 8.80
C TRP A 31 -0.98 0.53 7.59
N GLN A 32 -1.05 -0.07 6.40
CA GLN A 32 -0.79 0.62 5.14
C GLN A 32 -1.98 1.48 4.73
N THR A 33 -1.70 2.68 4.18
CA THR A 33 -2.72 3.44 3.45
C THR A 33 -3.09 2.72 2.16
N MET A 34 -4.32 2.94 1.70
CA MET A 34 -4.68 2.58 0.33
C MET A 34 -3.87 3.41 -0.66
N LEU A 35 -3.54 2.77 -1.77
CA LEU A 35 -2.77 3.41 -2.83
C LEU A 35 -3.58 4.49 -3.55
N PRO A 36 -2.95 5.61 -3.97
CA PRO A 36 -3.59 6.63 -4.78
C PRO A 36 -4.26 6.06 -6.04
N SER A 37 -5.26 6.74 -6.53
CA SER A 37 -6.06 6.34 -7.70
C SER A 37 -6.41 7.58 -8.52
N THR A 38 -6.80 7.41 -9.79
CA THR A 38 -7.33 8.47 -10.65
C THR A 38 -8.64 9.06 -10.13
N ASP A 39 -9.42 8.28 -9.33
CA ASP A 39 -10.51 8.80 -8.51
C ASP A 39 -10.06 8.85 -7.04
N PRO A 40 -9.53 9.99 -6.57
CA PRO A 40 -8.92 10.07 -5.26
C PRO A 40 -9.93 10.07 -4.10
N ALA A 41 -11.16 10.54 -4.30
CA ALA A 41 -12.09 10.82 -3.22
C ALA A 41 -12.44 9.59 -2.34
N PRO A 42 -12.71 8.38 -2.88
CA PRO A 42 -12.94 7.20 -2.05
C PRO A 42 -11.68 6.78 -1.26
N VAL A 43 -10.51 6.86 -1.91
CA VAL A 43 -9.22 6.49 -1.30
C VAL A 43 -8.86 7.43 -0.16
N GLU A 44 -8.97 8.73 -0.38
CA GLU A 44 -8.71 9.75 0.65
C GLU A 44 -9.62 9.61 1.85
N ARG A 45 -10.90 9.28 1.60
CA ARG A 45 -11.86 9.04 2.69
C ARG A 45 -11.45 7.85 3.55
N LEU A 46 -11.04 6.74 2.95
CA LEU A 46 -10.55 5.56 3.66
C LEU A 46 -9.24 5.86 4.39
N ASN A 47 -8.30 6.50 3.71
CA ASN A 47 -7.01 6.83 4.31
C ASN A 47 -7.14 7.77 5.51
N ARG A 48 -8.08 8.72 5.49
CA ARG A 48 -8.35 9.54 6.68
C ARG A 48 -8.77 8.70 7.89
N LEU A 49 -9.60 7.67 7.72
CA LEU A 49 -9.99 6.80 8.82
C LEU A 49 -8.80 6.01 9.39
N VAL A 50 -7.87 5.58 8.52
CA VAL A 50 -6.64 4.90 8.96
C VAL A 50 -5.71 5.86 9.71
N VAL A 51 -5.53 7.09 9.20
CA VAL A 51 -4.74 8.15 9.87
C VAL A 51 -5.34 8.45 11.24
N ASP A 52 -6.65 8.72 11.31
CA ASP A 52 -7.34 9.02 12.56
C ASP A 52 -7.23 7.88 13.58
N LEU A 53 -7.17 6.62 13.12
CA LEU A 53 -6.94 5.47 13.98
C LEU A 53 -5.52 5.45 14.52
N ALA A 54 -4.53 5.61 13.66
CA ALA A 54 -3.11 5.61 14.05
C ALA A 54 -2.77 6.78 15.00
N ASP A 55 -3.42 7.93 14.84
CA ASP A 55 -3.22 9.10 15.70
C ASP A 55 -3.76 8.91 17.14
N ARG A 56 -4.69 7.97 17.33
CA ARG A 56 -5.33 7.74 18.64
C ARG A 56 -4.98 6.39 19.28
N ASP A 57 -4.28 5.51 18.60
CA ASP A 57 -3.91 4.18 19.10
C ASP A 57 -2.44 3.87 18.81
N ASP A 58 -1.60 3.95 19.86
CA ASP A 58 -0.15 3.75 19.79
C ASP A 58 0.25 2.34 19.30
N ARG A 59 -0.67 1.40 19.28
CA ARG A 59 -0.44 0.06 18.74
C ARG A 59 -0.47 0.03 17.21
N VAL A 60 -0.95 1.12 16.57
CA VAL A 60 -1.08 1.24 15.12
C VAL A 60 -0.03 2.19 14.59
N ILE A 61 0.85 1.68 13.76
CA ILE A 61 1.87 2.46 13.06
C ILE A 61 1.41 2.67 11.62
N LEU A 62 1.20 3.93 11.24
CA LEU A 62 0.80 4.28 9.88
C LEU A 62 1.95 4.05 8.90
N VAL A 63 1.68 3.29 7.84
CA VAL A 63 2.57 3.15 6.68
C VAL A 63 1.97 3.91 5.51
N ASN A 64 2.42 5.14 5.30
CA ASN A 64 1.91 5.98 4.22
C ASN A 64 2.54 5.61 2.88
N LEU A 65 1.81 4.90 2.03
CA LEU A 65 2.26 4.49 0.70
C LEU A 65 2.12 5.59 -0.36
N THR A 66 1.36 6.66 -0.10
CA THR A 66 1.05 7.72 -1.06
C THR A 66 2.28 8.28 -1.77
N PRO A 67 3.40 8.65 -1.08
CA PRO A 67 4.55 9.26 -1.74
C PRO A 67 5.22 8.37 -2.81
N GLY A 68 5.09 7.05 -2.68
CA GLY A 68 5.65 6.11 -3.67
C GLY A 68 4.85 6.04 -4.97
N PHE A 69 3.60 6.53 -4.96
CA PHE A 69 2.63 6.35 -6.05
C PHE A 69 2.02 7.67 -6.56
N THR A 70 2.60 8.79 -6.16
CA THR A 70 2.27 10.12 -6.65
C THR A 70 3.49 10.80 -7.22
N ASP A 71 3.29 11.80 -8.09
CA ASP A 71 4.35 12.70 -8.55
C ASP A 71 4.61 13.83 -7.53
N SER A 72 5.48 14.77 -7.92
CA SER A 72 5.83 15.92 -7.07
C SER A 72 4.65 16.84 -6.74
N ASP A 73 3.61 16.81 -7.55
CA ASP A 73 2.42 17.62 -7.39
C ASP A 73 1.30 16.89 -6.63
N GLY A 74 1.58 15.63 -6.22
CA GLY A 74 0.66 14.77 -5.50
C GLY A 74 -0.34 14.03 -6.40
N ALA A 75 -0.22 14.15 -7.73
CA ALA A 75 -1.09 13.45 -8.65
C ALA A 75 -0.71 11.97 -8.78
N TYR A 76 -1.71 11.12 -8.99
CA TYR A 76 -1.52 9.70 -9.19
C TYR A 76 -0.54 9.37 -10.33
N ARG A 77 0.38 8.44 -10.06
CA ARG A 77 1.41 8.00 -10.98
C ARG A 77 1.33 6.50 -11.23
N ARG A 78 1.04 6.10 -12.49
CA ARG A 78 1.05 4.70 -12.89
C ARG A 78 2.43 4.21 -13.33
N LEU A 79 3.24 5.10 -13.88
CA LEU A 79 4.59 4.83 -14.39
C LEU A 79 5.62 5.61 -13.59
N VAL A 80 6.83 5.09 -13.49
CA VAL A 80 8.00 5.78 -12.94
C VAL A 80 9.13 5.78 -13.96
N ASP A 81 9.83 6.90 -14.08
CA ASP A 81 11.07 6.98 -14.86
C ASP A 81 12.23 6.45 -14.01
N ARG A 82 12.96 5.51 -14.57
CA ARG A 82 14.24 5.03 -14.05
C ARG A 82 15.26 5.06 -15.18
N ASP A 83 16.17 6.00 -15.12
CA ASP A 83 17.26 6.17 -16.08
C ASP A 83 16.78 6.35 -17.53
N GLY A 84 15.64 7.03 -17.73
CA GLY A 84 15.05 7.28 -19.04
C GLY A 84 14.13 6.16 -19.54
N GLU A 85 13.91 5.12 -18.75
CA GLU A 85 12.97 4.03 -19.04
C GLU A 85 11.74 4.13 -18.13
N LEU A 86 10.55 4.03 -18.75
CA LEU A 86 9.29 4.07 -18.03
C LEU A 86 8.89 2.68 -17.53
N TRP A 87 8.87 2.52 -16.21
CA TRP A 87 8.53 1.27 -15.54
C TRP A 87 7.13 1.34 -14.93
N PRO A 88 6.28 0.32 -15.14
CA PRO A 88 4.94 0.32 -14.60
C PRO A 88 4.93 0.02 -13.09
N LEU A 89 4.33 0.91 -12.31
CA LEU A 89 4.01 0.68 -10.89
C LEU A 89 2.70 -0.07 -10.71
N ARG A 90 1.74 0.18 -11.60
CA ARG A 90 0.37 -0.36 -11.53
C ARG A 90 -0.07 -0.90 -12.87
N LYS A 91 -0.92 -1.94 -12.84
CA LYS A 91 -1.63 -2.43 -14.03
C LYS A 91 -2.50 -1.34 -14.63
N VAL A 92 -2.97 -1.58 -15.84
CA VAL A 92 -3.92 -0.68 -16.53
C VAL A 92 -5.28 -0.57 -15.84
N ASP A 93 -5.60 -1.49 -14.93
CA ASP A 93 -6.78 -1.43 -14.08
C ASP A 93 -6.64 -0.46 -12.90
N GLU A 94 -5.44 0.10 -12.69
CA GLU A 94 -5.10 1.06 -11.64
C GLU A 94 -5.27 0.54 -10.21
N VAL A 95 -5.48 -0.76 -10.04
CA VAL A 95 -5.68 -1.43 -8.75
C VAL A 95 -4.49 -2.31 -8.39
N HIS A 96 -4.09 -3.21 -9.29
CA HIS A 96 -3.03 -4.17 -9.02
C HIS A 96 -1.65 -3.59 -9.24
N LEU A 97 -0.71 -3.96 -8.38
CA LEU A 97 0.69 -3.58 -8.49
C LEU A 97 1.40 -4.42 -9.55
N CYS A 98 2.29 -3.78 -10.29
CA CYS A 98 3.36 -4.44 -11.02
C CYS A 98 4.52 -4.77 -10.08
N ARG A 99 5.54 -5.51 -10.56
CA ARG A 99 6.72 -5.84 -9.75
C ARG A 99 7.35 -4.59 -9.14
N GLN A 100 7.59 -3.55 -9.92
CA GLN A 100 8.20 -2.29 -9.46
C GLN A 100 7.33 -1.57 -8.41
N GLY A 101 6.02 -1.60 -8.58
CA GLY A 101 5.10 -1.05 -7.59
C GLY A 101 5.12 -1.85 -6.28
N ALA A 102 5.20 -3.18 -6.37
CA ALA A 102 5.34 -4.02 -5.19
C ALA A 102 6.66 -3.78 -4.45
N GLU A 103 7.77 -3.59 -5.19
CA GLU A 103 9.07 -3.23 -4.61
C GLU A 103 9.02 -1.88 -3.88
N VAL A 104 8.37 -0.86 -4.48
CA VAL A 104 8.17 0.44 -3.83
C VAL A 104 7.36 0.32 -2.55
N ALA A 105 6.24 -0.39 -2.58
CA ALA A 105 5.40 -0.60 -1.40
C ALA A 105 6.14 -1.38 -0.30
N ALA A 106 6.89 -2.43 -0.68
CA ALA A 106 7.69 -3.22 0.24
C ALA A 106 8.79 -2.38 0.90
N ARG A 107 9.49 -1.52 0.14
CA ARG A 107 10.52 -0.62 0.68
C ARG A 107 9.93 0.33 1.72
N ILE A 108 8.86 1.04 1.39
CA ILE A 108 8.22 1.98 2.32
C ILE A 108 7.79 1.25 3.60
N THR A 109 7.23 0.05 3.45
CA THR A 109 6.81 -0.75 4.61
C THR A 109 7.98 -1.21 5.45
N ALA A 110 9.04 -1.71 4.81
CA ALA A 110 10.24 -2.16 5.52
C ALA A 110 10.93 -1.00 6.25
N GLU A 111 11.03 0.18 5.62
CA GLU A 111 11.58 1.39 6.25
C GLU A 111 10.75 1.82 7.48
N ALA A 112 9.42 1.75 7.40
CA ALA A 112 8.54 2.04 8.54
C ALA A 112 8.78 1.05 9.70
N ILE A 113 8.91 -0.25 9.40
CA ILE A 113 9.15 -1.30 10.39
C ILE A 113 10.51 -1.09 11.07
N VAL A 114 11.59 -0.98 10.30
CA VAL A 114 12.92 -0.83 10.89
C VAL A 114 13.09 0.49 11.62
N GLY A 115 12.47 1.56 11.12
CA GLY A 115 12.45 2.88 11.78
C GLY A 115 11.77 2.82 13.14
N HIS A 116 10.62 2.13 13.25
CA HIS A 116 9.91 1.97 14.51
C HIS A 116 10.74 1.20 15.55
N PHE A 117 11.46 0.16 15.15
CA PHE A 117 12.26 -0.65 16.05
C PHE A 117 13.71 -0.16 16.22
N GLY A 118 14.10 0.98 15.64
CA GLY A 118 15.47 1.50 15.68
C GLY A 118 16.47 0.59 14.96
N LEU A 119 16.05 -0.17 13.98
CA LEU A 119 16.86 -1.06 13.16
C LEU A 119 17.26 -0.37 11.85
N ARG A 120 18.05 -1.06 11.03
CA ARG A 120 18.38 -0.65 9.65
C ARG A 120 18.12 -1.80 8.70
N LEU A 121 17.67 -1.47 7.49
CA LEU A 121 17.67 -2.44 6.40
C LEU A 121 19.11 -2.80 6.04
N LEU A 122 19.33 -4.06 5.72
CA LEU A 122 20.63 -4.51 5.20
C LEU A 122 20.78 -4.00 3.76
N ASP A 123 22.00 -3.61 3.38
CA ASP A 123 22.30 -3.24 2.00
C ASP A 123 21.99 -4.44 1.07
N GLY A 124 21.29 -4.18 -0.02
CA GLY A 124 20.91 -5.22 -0.97
C GLY A 124 19.81 -6.18 -0.47
N TRP A 125 19.04 -5.81 0.55
CA TRP A 125 17.94 -6.64 1.05
C TRP A 125 16.91 -6.97 -0.05
N GLU A 126 16.79 -6.10 -1.05
CA GLU A 126 15.92 -6.30 -2.21
C GLU A 126 16.40 -7.44 -3.12
N ASP A 127 17.68 -7.78 -3.06
CA ASP A 127 18.30 -8.80 -3.91
C ASP A 127 18.54 -10.13 -3.17
N GLY A 128 17.74 -10.40 -2.15
CA GLY A 128 17.82 -11.62 -1.35
C GLY A 128 17.50 -12.90 -2.12
N PRO A 129 17.75 -14.09 -1.49
CA PRO A 129 17.49 -15.41 -2.10
C PRO A 129 16.06 -15.61 -2.58
N TRP A 130 15.12 -14.85 -2.05
CA TRP A 130 13.71 -14.87 -2.45
C TRP A 130 13.51 -14.50 -3.94
N ARG A 131 14.44 -13.74 -4.54
CA ARG A 131 14.39 -13.41 -5.98
C ARG A 131 14.57 -14.62 -6.89
N SER A 132 15.19 -15.69 -6.41
CA SER A 132 15.33 -16.94 -7.18
C SER A 132 14.13 -17.88 -7.06
N ASP A 133 13.08 -17.50 -6.34
CA ASP A 133 11.82 -18.25 -6.30
C ASP A 133 11.07 -18.07 -7.63
N PRO A 134 10.73 -19.15 -8.36
CA PRO A 134 10.05 -19.08 -9.66
C PRO A 134 8.74 -18.27 -9.65
N ARG A 135 8.11 -18.09 -8.49
CA ARG A 135 6.91 -17.25 -8.35
C ARG A 135 7.17 -15.78 -8.66
N PHE A 136 8.44 -15.34 -8.59
CA PHE A 136 8.84 -13.96 -8.91
C PHE A 136 9.31 -13.79 -10.37
N ASP A 137 9.38 -14.86 -11.16
CA ASP A 137 9.80 -14.79 -12.57
C ASP A 137 8.71 -14.17 -13.45
N VAL A 138 7.45 -14.22 -13.01
CA VAL A 138 6.31 -13.66 -13.74
C VAL A 138 5.97 -12.29 -13.16
N ASP A 139 6.11 -11.23 -13.96
CA ASP A 139 5.59 -9.91 -13.59
C ASP A 139 4.06 -9.91 -13.78
N PRO A 140 3.28 -9.56 -12.73
CA PRO A 140 1.82 -9.45 -12.86
C PRO A 140 1.39 -8.51 -13.99
N CYS A 141 2.28 -7.63 -14.47
CA CYS A 141 1.99 -6.70 -15.57
C CYS A 141 2.27 -7.27 -16.96
N ASP A 142 2.96 -8.39 -17.07
CA ASP A 142 3.16 -9.10 -18.33
C ASP A 142 1.93 -9.91 -18.75
N ASP A 143 1.02 -10.20 -17.81
CA ASP A 143 -0.25 -10.83 -18.13
C ASP A 143 -1.16 -9.86 -18.92
N PRO A 144 -1.75 -10.30 -20.04
CA PRO A 144 -2.75 -9.50 -20.73
C PRO A 144 -3.89 -9.18 -19.76
N ALA A 145 -4.28 -7.90 -19.71
CA ALA A 145 -5.41 -7.49 -18.88
C ALA A 145 -6.61 -8.43 -19.14
N PRO A 146 -7.27 -8.93 -18.08
CA PRO A 146 -8.46 -9.75 -18.27
C PRO A 146 -9.47 -8.95 -19.12
N PRO A 147 -10.19 -9.58 -20.07
CA PRO A 147 -11.15 -8.90 -20.89
C PRO A 147 -12.14 -8.16 -19.98
N ARG A 148 -12.31 -6.85 -20.19
CA ARG A 148 -13.29 -6.07 -19.44
C ARG A 148 -14.63 -6.79 -19.60
N GLY A 149 -15.17 -7.24 -18.48
CA GLY A 149 -16.47 -7.87 -18.49
C GLY A 149 -17.42 -6.94 -19.21
N THR A 150 -18.02 -7.42 -20.28
CA THR A 150 -19.17 -6.78 -20.94
C THR A 150 -20.27 -6.65 -19.92
N PRO A 151 -20.91 -5.47 -19.82
CA PRO A 151 -21.97 -5.21 -18.84
C PRO A 151 -23.15 -6.16 -19.00
#